data_0cd60ece02c9e83e124b3e0e75000ec1
#
_entry.id   0cd60ece02c9e83e124b3e0e75000ec1
#
_cell.length_a   1.000
_cell.length_b   1.000
_cell.length_c   1.000
_cell.angle_alpha   90.00
_cell.angle_beta   90.00
_cell.angle_gamma   90.00
#
_symmetry.space_group_name_H-M   'P 1'
#
loop_
_entity.id
_entity.type
_entity.pdbx_description
1 polymer ?
#
loop_
_entity_poly.entity_id
_entity_poly.type
_entity_poly.pdbx_seq_one_letter_code
_entity_poly.pdbx_strand_id
1 'polypeptide(L)'
;MVFSDKKMNVRYLWLFVAAFLSYFAIESCGVSYKFTNAKLDYSIYKTIAIGDFPYRAPLVYPPLYQEFNDKLKDSYSRQTRLRIVPQNGDYNVEGAIVGYYLQQLAVGADGLAAKTSLVMNVQVRFNNTKNPQEDFERTFTAQKEFPATTSFENVQGQLVSEMVDEIVDQIFNATVASW
;
A
#
# COMPACT_ATOMS: atom_id res chain seq x y z
N MET A 1 43.65 -59.28 9.54
CA MET A 1 42.37 -58.57 9.78
C MET A 1 41.71 -58.43 8.42
N VAL A 2 40.70 -59.29 8.13
CA VAL A 2 40.13 -59.48 6.79
C VAL A 2 38.93 -58.53 6.69
N PHE A 3 39.03 -57.50 5.84
CA PHE A 3 37.86 -56.69 5.48
C PHE A 3 37.03 -57.45 4.45
N SER A 4 35.85 -57.89 4.88
CA SER A 4 34.87 -58.55 4.02
C SER A 4 34.18 -57.50 3.19
N ASP A 5 34.51 -57.43 1.88
CA ASP A 5 33.80 -56.64 0.88
C ASP A 5 32.38 -57.21 0.68
N LYS A 6 31.43 -56.68 1.40
CA LYS A 6 30.02 -56.98 1.21
C LYS A 6 29.53 -56.20 -0.03
N LYS A 7 29.58 -56.82 -1.21
CA LYS A 7 28.98 -56.27 -2.45
C LYS A 7 27.51 -55.95 -2.19
N MET A 8 27.25 -54.68 -1.95
CA MET A 8 25.90 -54.18 -1.83
C MET A 8 25.19 -54.32 -3.19
N ASN A 9 24.18 -55.16 -3.24
CA ASN A 9 23.45 -55.43 -4.49
C ASN A 9 22.85 -54.14 -5.03
N VAL A 10 23.14 -53.79 -6.26
CA VAL A 10 22.66 -52.59 -6.97
C VAL A 10 21.15 -52.41 -6.85
N ARG A 11 20.41 -53.51 -6.70
CA ARG A 11 18.94 -53.52 -6.48
C ARG A 11 18.54 -52.86 -5.15
N TYR A 12 19.31 -53.05 -4.08
CA TYR A 12 19.03 -52.40 -2.80
C TYR A 12 19.42 -50.94 -2.80
N LEU A 13 20.45 -50.54 -3.55
CA LEU A 13 20.84 -49.17 -3.75
C LEU A 13 19.70 -48.40 -4.42
N TRP A 14 19.08 -48.97 -5.47
CA TRP A 14 17.94 -48.37 -6.17
C TRP A 14 16.70 -48.24 -5.27
N LEU A 15 16.46 -49.19 -4.38
CA LEU A 15 15.36 -49.14 -3.41
C LEU A 15 15.58 -48.03 -2.36
N PHE A 16 16.82 -47.83 -1.90
CA PHE A 16 17.15 -46.75 -0.99
C PHE A 16 17.03 -45.37 -1.65
N VAL A 17 17.45 -45.21 -2.91
CA VAL A 17 17.31 -43.99 -3.67
C VAL A 17 15.83 -43.65 -3.91
N ALA A 18 15.02 -44.65 -4.26
CA ALA A 18 13.59 -44.47 -4.47
C ALA A 18 12.85 -44.07 -3.16
N ALA A 19 13.21 -44.70 -2.03
CA ALA A 19 12.67 -44.37 -0.73
C ALA A 19 13.08 -42.98 -0.24
N PHE A 20 14.31 -42.53 -0.58
CA PHE A 20 14.80 -41.21 -0.22
C PHE A 20 14.14 -40.11 -1.08
N LEU A 21 13.89 -40.38 -2.36
CA LEU A 21 13.14 -39.43 -3.22
C LEU A 21 11.67 -39.32 -2.79
N SER A 22 11.03 -40.40 -2.32
CA SER A 22 9.64 -40.34 -1.85
C SER A 22 9.50 -39.59 -0.53
N TYR A 23 10.54 -39.54 0.30
CA TYR A 23 10.53 -38.77 1.56
C TYR A 23 10.56 -37.23 1.32
N PHE A 24 11.19 -36.78 0.24
CA PHE A 24 11.22 -35.36 -0.15
C PHE A 24 9.93 -34.85 -0.83
N ALA A 25 9.04 -35.74 -1.25
CA ALA A 25 7.80 -35.37 -1.93
C ALA A 25 6.66 -34.95 -0.97
N ILE A 26 6.84 -35.05 0.36
CA ILE A 26 5.75 -34.83 1.34
C ILE A 26 5.77 -33.44 1.95
N GLU A 27 6.82 -32.65 1.73
CA GLU A 27 6.89 -31.25 2.20
C GLU A 27 6.40 -30.24 1.15
N SER A 28 5.32 -30.57 0.43
CA SER A 28 4.51 -29.55 -0.25
C SER A 28 3.65 -28.86 0.82
N CYS A 29 4.29 -28.06 1.67
CA CYS A 29 3.62 -27.12 2.52
C CYS A 29 2.97 -26.09 1.61
N GLY A 30 1.73 -26.32 1.20
CA GLY A 30 0.90 -25.37 0.52
C GLY A 30 0.78 -24.14 1.41
N VAL A 31 1.60 -23.12 1.17
CA VAL A 31 1.36 -21.78 1.67
C VAL A 31 0.07 -21.32 1.00
N SER A 32 -1.04 -21.67 1.62
CA SER A 32 -2.34 -21.10 1.29
C SER A 32 -2.26 -19.63 1.67
N TYR A 33 -1.86 -18.80 0.73
CA TYR A 33 -2.22 -17.38 0.78
C TYR A 33 -3.75 -17.34 0.72
N LYS A 34 -4.38 -17.38 1.88
CA LYS A 34 -5.72 -16.86 2.01
C LYS A 34 -5.60 -15.37 1.70
N PHE A 35 -5.75 -15.03 0.43
CA PHE A 35 -6.34 -13.74 0.10
C PHE A 35 -7.71 -13.78 0.78
N THR A 36 -7.75 -13.34 2.00
CA THR A 36 -8.99 -12.94 2.63
C THR A 36 -9.40 -11.71 1.84
N ASN A 37 -10.10 -11.92 0.71
CA ASN A 37 -11.01 -10.93 0.19
C ASN A 37 -12.08 -10.79 1.27
N ALA A 38 -11.77 -10.08 2.32
CA ALA A 38 -12.75 -9.63 3.28
C ALA A 38 -13.62 -8.65 2.48
N LYS A 39 -14.64 -9.20 1.87
CA LYS A 39 -15.67 -8.41 1.21
C LYS A 39 -16.29 -7.58 2.30
N LEU A 40 -16.16 -6.25 2.13
CA LEU A 40 -16.92 -5.31 2.92
C LEU A 40 -18.36 -5.80 3.06
N ASP A 41 -18.79 -6.09 4.28
CA ASP A 41 -20.14 -6.61 4.53
C ASP A 41 -21.17 -5.48 4.43
N TYR A 42 -21.76 -5.33 3.25
CA TYR A 42 -22.78 -4.32 2.97
C TYR A 42 -24.11 -4.55 3.71
N SER A 43 -24.29 -5.67 4.44
CA SER A 43 -25.42 -5.85 5.35
C SER A 43 -25.25 -5.03 6.62
N ILE A 44 -24.01 -4.87 7.08
CA ILE A 44 -23.60 -4.17 8.29
C ILE A 44 -23.22 -2.72 7.99
N TYR A 45 -22.37 -2.51 6.97
CA TYR A 45 -21.79 -1.21 6.60
C TYR A 45 -22.47 -0.68 5.35
N LYS A 46 -23.20 0.44 5.48
CA LYS A 46 -24.02 1.03 4.41
C LYS A 46 -23.58 2.43 4.04
N THR A 47 -22.91 3.12 4.95
CA THR A 47 -22.61 4.54 4.81
C THR A 47 -21.16 4.85 5.15
N ILE A 48 -20.62 5.86 4.46
CA ILE A 48 -19.32 6.43 4.76
C ILE A 48 -19.41 7.95 4.76
N ALA A 49 -18.84 8.58 5.78
CA ALA A 49 -18.61 10.02 5.81
C ALA A 49 -17.15 10.29 5.47
N ILE A 50 -16.92 11.11 4.45
CA ILE A 50 -15.60 11.55 4.03
C ILE A 50 -15.53 13.05 4.28
N GLY A 51 -14.74 13.45 5.27
CA GLY A 51 -14.46 14.85 5.58
C GLY A 51 -13.60 15.49 4.50
N ASP A 52 -13.58 16.81 4.47
CA ASP A 52 -12.61 17.52 3.65
C ASP A 52 -11.23 17.46 4.31
N PHE A 53 -10.21 17.29 3.47
CA PHE A 53 -8.80 17.25 3.88
C PHE A 53 -8.18 18.64 3.69
N PRO A 54 -8.15 19.48 4.73
CA PRO A 54 -7.59 20.82 4.62
C PRO A 54 -6.09 20.77 4.31
N TYR A 55 -5.64 21.78 3.57
CA TYR A 55 -4.25 21.94 3.22
C TYR A 55 -3.50 22.65 4.35
N ARG A 56 -2.52 21.98 4.96
CA ARG A 56 -1.70 22.49 6.07
C ARG A 56 -0.20 22.41 5.78
N ALA A 57 0.18 22.04 4.57
CA ALA A 57 1.58 21.90 4.19
C ALA A 57 2.27 23.25 3.93
N PRO A 58 3.63 23.33 4.09
CA PRO A 58 4.38 24.57 3.95
C PRO A 58 4.42 25.13 2.52
N LEU A 59 4.63 24.26 1.52
CA LEU A 59 4.67 24.65 0.11
C LEU A 59 3.25 24.70 -0.45
N VAL A 60 2.85 25.81 -1.05
CA VAL A 60 1.48 26.01 -1.50
C VAL A 60 1.31 25.55 -2.95
N TYR A 61 0.35 24.65 -3.19
CA TYR A 61 -0.11 24.26 -4.52
C TYR A 61 -1.64 24.12 -4.52
N PRO A 62 -2.39 25.19 -4.85
CA PRO A 62 -3.84 25.22 -4.71
C PRO A 62 -4.61 24.08 -5.40
N PRO A 63 -4.21 23.59 -6.60
CA PRO A 63 -4.92 22.49 -7.25
C PRO A 63 -4.92 21.19 -6.44
N LEU A 64 -3.87 20.92 -5.62
CA LEU A 64 -3.75 19.70 -4.84
C LEU A 64 -4.92 19.48 -3.88
N TYR A 65 -5.40 20.55 -3.21
CA TYR A 65 -6.54 20.42 -2.29
C TYR A 65 -7.78 19.87 -2.98
N GLN A 66 -8.14 20.45 -4.11
CA GLN A 66 -9.34 20.04 -4.84
C GLN A 66 -9.15 18.65 -5.45
N GLU A 67 -8.02 18.41 -6.13
CA GLU A 67 -7.73 17.13 -6.78
C GLU A 67 -7.74 15.97 -5.78
N PHE A 68 -7.14 16.15 -4.61
CA PHE A 68 -7.10 15.13 -3.56
C PHE A 68 -8.51 14.79 -3.03
N ASN A 69 -9.28 15.83 -2.66
CA ASN A 69 -10.61 15.62 -2.10
C ASN A 69 -11.58 15.00 -3.11
N ASP A 70 -11.52 15.44 -4.37
CA ASP A 70 -12.36 14.90 -5.44
C ASP A 70 -12.01 13.44 -5.74
N LYS A 71 -10.71 13.11 -5.90
CA LYS A 71 -10.24 11.74 -6.16
C LYS A 71 -10.56 10.80 -5.00
N LEU A 72 -10.40 11.24 -3.76
CA LEU A 72 -10.73 10.43 -2.60
C LEU A 72 -12.22 10.06 -2.58
N LYS A 73 -13.11 11.04 -2.74
CA LYS A 73 -14.58 10.80 -2.80
C LYS A 73 -14.97 9.92 -3.99
N ASP A 74 -14.35 10.16 -5.15
CA ASP A 74 -14.59 9.39 -6.36
C ASP A 74 -14.16 7.92 -6.22
N SER A 75 -13.00 7.66 -5.59
CA SER A 75 -12.51 6.30 -5.32
C SER A 75 -13.53 5.47 -4.54
N TYR A 76 -14.06 6.01 -3.43
CA TYR A 76 -15.07 5.30 -2.64
C TYR A 76 -16.40 5.13 -3.39
N SER A 77 -16.82 6.15 -4.14
CA SER A 77 -18.06 6.11 -4.93
C SER A 77 -18.02 5.04 -6.02
N ARG A 78 -16.87 4.87 -6.68
CA ARG A 78 -16.72 3.91 -7.80
C ARG A 78 -16.43 2.49 -7.35
N GLN A 79 -15.66 2.34 -6.28
CA GLN A 79 -15.14 1.04 -5.86
C GLN A 79 -15.97 0.37 -4.77
N THR A 80 -16.92 1.08 -4.15
CA THR A 80 -17.79 0.53 -3.11
C THR A 80 -19.26 0.77 -3.40
N ARG A 81 -20.12 0.08 -2.63
CA ARG A 81 -21.57 0.34 -2.61
C ARG A 81 -21.98 1.19 -1.41
N LEU A 82 -20.99 1.76 -0.70
CA LEU A 82 -21.28 2.62 0.44
C LEU A 82 -21.91 3.93 -0.06
N ARG A 83 -22.94 4.36 0.62
CA ARG A 83 -23.53 5.67 0.37
C ARG A 83 -22.72 6.73 1.10
N ILE A 84 -22.18 7.69 0.37
CA ILE A 84 -21.48 8.83 0.96
C ILE A 84 -22.51 9.72 1.66
N VAL A 85 -22.27 10.03 2.93
CA VAL A 85 -23.08 10.91 3.77
C VAL A 85 -22.21 12.06 4.32
N PRO A 86 -22.79 13.22 4.64
CA PRO A 86 -22.02 14.37 5.11
C PRO A 86 -21.33 14.14 6.45
N GLN A 87 -21.96 13.40 7.37
CA GLN A 87 -21.49 13.14 8.73
C GLN A 87 -22.09 11.84 9.26
N ASN A 88 -21.48 11.29 10.32
CA ASN A 88 -21.99 10.13 11.05
C ASN A 88 -22.28 8.91 10.16
N GLY A 89 -21.31 8.58 9.28
CA GLY A 89 -21.32 7.33 8.55
C GLY A 89 -21.01 6.13 9.44
N ASP A 90 -21.28 4.91 8.94
CA ASP A 90 -20.76 3.69 9.57
C ASP A 90 -19.24 3.71 9.58
N TYR A 91 -18.63 4.19 8.49
CA TYR A 91 -17.23 4.60 8.40
C TYR A 91 -17.11 6.12 8.35
N ASN A 92 -16.07 6.64 9.00
CA ASN A 92 -15.75 8.07 8.94
C ASN A 92 -14.26 8.19 8.62
N VAL A 93 -13.94 8.92 7.55
CA VAL A 93 -12.58 9.19 7.09
C VAL A 93 -12.37 10.69 7.11
N GLU A 94 -11.43 11.17 7.88
CA GLU A 94 -11.06 12.58 7.97
C GLU A 94 -9.55 12.74 8.07
N GLY A 95 -9.03 13.91 7.77
CA GLY A 95 -7.59 14.13 7.84
C GLY A 95 -7.15 15.48 7.35
N ALA A 96 -5.88 15.59 6.99
CA ALA A 96 -5.29 16.80 6.44
C ALA A 96 -4.07 16.48 5.58
N ILE A 97 -3.80 17.29 4.57
CA ILE A 97 -2.53 17.30 3.83
C ILE A 97 -1.53 18.07 4.68
N VAL A 98 -0.64 17.36 5.37
CA VAL A 98 0.27 17.95 6.38
C VAL A 98 1.69 18.18 5.87
N GLY A 99 2.07 17.52 4.77
CA GLY A 99 3.37 17.66 4.14
C GLY A 99 3.26 17.78 2.62
N TYR A 100 3.89 18.76 2.06
CA TYR A 100 4.14 18.93 0.65
C TYR A 100 5.40 19.75 0.50
N TYR A 101 6.50 19.12 0.08
CA TYR A 101 7.80 19.77 0.05
C TYR A 101 8.77 19.06 -0.89
N LEU A 102 9.81 19.79 -1.31
CA LEU A 102 10.92 19.26 -2.07
C LEU A 102 12.04 18.82 -1.12
N GLN A 103 12.61 17.65 -1.40
CA GLN A 103 13.76 17.10 -0.71
C GLN A 103 14.86 16.85 -1.73
N GLN A 104 16.04 17.43 -1.51
CA GLN A 104 17.20 17.11 -2.32
C GLN A 104 17.77 15.76 -1.91
N LEU A 105 17.98 14.88 -2.87
CA LEU A 105 18.66 13.62 -2.66
C LEU A 105 20.18 13.84 -2.84
N ALA A 106 20.97 13.05 -2.11
CA ALA A 106 22.43 13.19 -2.12
C ALA A 106 23.01 13.14 -3.54
N VAL A 107 23.99 13.99 -3.79
CA VAL A 107 24.75 14.00 -5.04
C VAL A 107 25.56 12.71 -5.12
N GLY A 108 25.53 12.02 -6.26
CA GLY A 108 26.38 10.87 -6.50
C GLY A 108 27.88 11.22 -6.43
N ALA A 109 28.73 10.23 -6.18
CA ALA A 109 30.18 10.42 -6.06
C ALA A 109 30.86 11.04 -7.30
N ASP A 110 30.16 11.08 -8.43
CA ASP A 110 30.58 11.67 -9.71
C ASP A 110 30.18 13.15 -9.89
N GLY A 111 29.53 13.75 -8.89
CA GLY A 111 29.10 15.15 -8.93
C GLY A 111 28.02 15.44 -9.97
N LEU A 112 27.50 14.43 -10.65
CA LEU A 112 26.47 14.55 -11.69
C LEU A 112 25.11 14.06 -11.16
N ALA A 113 24.08 14.80 -11.51
CA ALA A 113 22.68 14.51 -11.28
C ALA A 113 22.26 14.43 -9.81
N ALA A 114 22.23 15.57 -9.14
CA ALA A 114 21.35 15.73 -7.98
C ALA A 114 19.90 15.45 -8.45
N LYS A 115 19.27 14.44 -7.84
CA LYS A 115 17.83 14.22 -7.98
C LYS A 115 17.13 15.03 -6.91
N THR A 116 15.97 15.52 -7.23
CA THR A 116 15.05 16.13 -6.28
C THR A 116 13.86 15.19 -6.12
N SER A 117 13.37 15.06 -4.91
CA SER A 117 12.17 14.31 -4.59
C SER A 117 11.08 15.27 -4.14
N LEU A 118 9.88 15.11 -4.70
CA LEU A 118 8.67 15.70 -4.17
C LEU A 118 8.07 14.73 -3.16
N VAL A 119 7.76 15.20 -1.96
CA VAL A 119 7.18 14.41 -0.87
C VAL A 119 5.82 14.96 -0.50
N MET A 120 4.83 14.08 -0.37
CA MET A 120 3.48 14.41 0.10
C MET A 120 3.13 13.53 1.29
N ASN A 121 2.64 14.15 2.37
CA ASN A 121 2.18 13.46 3.58
C ASN A 121 0.74 13.84 3.87
N VAL A 122 -0.10 12.83 4.05
CA VAL A 122 -1.51 13.00 4.40
C VAL A 122 -1.78 12.26 5.70
N GLN A 123 -2.12 13.00 6.74
CA GLN A 123 -2.58 12.41 8.00
C GLN A 123 -4.05 12.06 7.87
N VAL A 124 -4.38 10.82 8.23
CA VAL A 124 -5.73 10.27 8.13
C VAL A 124 -6.15 9.68 9.45
N ARG A 125 -7.36 10.03 9.89
CA ARG A 125 -8.08 9.38 10.97
C ARG A 125 -9.26 8.61 10.38
N PHE A 126 -9.31 7.34 10.69
CA PHE A 126 -10.40 6.44 10.33
C PHE A 126 -11.12 5.97 11.58
N ASN A 127 -12.45 6.05 11.58
CA ASN A 127 -13.29 5.54 12.64
C ASN A 127 -14.36 4.60 12.07
N ASN A 128 -14.45 3.40 12.63
CA ASN A 128 -15.51 2.45 12.38
C ASN A 128 -16.50 2.46 13.55
N THR A 129 -17.70 3.01 13.33
CA THR A 129 -18.72 3.13 14.40
C THR A 129 -19.27 1.78 14.87
N LYS A 130 -19.11 0.71 14.09
CA LYS A 130 -19.57 -0.64 14.43
C LYS A 130 -18.46 -1.48 15.10
N ASN A 131 -17.20 -1.20 14.78
CA ASN A 131 -16.06 -1.90 15.34
C ASN A 131 -14.91 -0.93 15.65
N PRO A 132 -14.88 -0.28 16.82
CA PRO A 132 -13.84 0.68 17.19
C PRO A 132 -12.43 0.10 17.29
N GLN A 133 -12.27 -1.23 17.25
CA GLN A 133 -10.94 -1.86 17.23
C GLN A 133 -10.22 -1.66 15.89
N GLU A 134 -10.94 -1.26 14.87
CA GLU A 134 -10.41 -0.97 13.54
C GLU A 134 -10.02 0.51 13.37
N ASP A 135 -10.31 1.33 14.36
CA ASP A 135 -9.97 2.75 14.34
C ASP A 135 -8.46 2.95 14.27
N PHE A 136 -8.04 3.88 13.45
CA PHE A 136 -6.63 4.25 13.39
C PHE A 136 -6.44 5.74 13.08
N GLU A 137 -5.26 6.23 13.44
CA GLU A 137 -4.71 7.49 12.94
C GLU A 137 -3.33 7.21 12.38
N ARG A 138 -3.12 7.55 11.10
CA ARG A 138 -1.91 7.21 10.35
C ARG A 138 -1.58 8.29 9.34
N THR A 139 -0.27 8.46 9.07
CA THR A 139 0.21 9.28 7.96
C THR A 139 0.54 8.38 6.78
N PHE A 140 -0.04 8.71 5.63
CA PHE A 140 0.28 8.12 4.34
C PHE A 140 1.24 9.03 3.60
N THR A 141 2.22 8.44 2.94
CA THR A 141 3.29 9.18 2.27
C THR A 141 3.45 8.68 0.85
N ALA A 142 3.51 9.61 -0.10
CA ALA A 142 3.96 9.35 -1.46
C ALA A 142 5.21 10.21 -1.77
N GLN A 143 6.06 9.67 -2.63
CA GLN A 143 7.30 10.32 -3.02
C GLN A 143 7.59 10.06 -4.48
N LYS A 144 7.93 11.11 -5.23
CA LYS A 144 8.32 11.01 -6.64
C LYS A 144 9.60 11.76 -6.89
N GLU A 145 10.53 11.11 -7.60
CA GLU A 145 11.81 11.70 -7.95
C GLU A 145 11.77 12.31 -9.36
N PHE A 146 12.50 13.40 -9.53
CA PHE A 146 12.73 14.00 -10.83
C PHE A 146 14.16 14.54 -10.94
N PRO A 147 14.74 14.68 -12.15
CA PRO A 147 16.08 15.21 -12.33
C PRO A 147 16.15 16.66 -11.84
N ALA A 148 17.18 17.02 -11.07
CA ALA A 148 17.37 18.39 -10.58
C ALA A 148 17.57 19.43 -11.71
N THR A 149 17.89 18.96 -12.94
CA THR A 149 17.98 19.78 -14.14
C THR A 149 16.62 20.15 -14.74
N THR A 150 15.54 19.49 -14.27
CA THR A 150 14.17 19.75 -14.75
C THR A 150 13.53 20.82 -13.88
N SER A 151 12.90 21.81 -14.50
CA SER A 151 12.10 22.79 -13.75
C SER A 151 10.92 22.10 -13.08
N PHE A 152 10.77 22.32 -11.78
CA PHE A 152 9.72 21.72 -10.97
C PHE A 152 8.32 22.07 -11.48
N GLU A 153 8.12 23.31 -11.91
CA GLU A 153 6.84 23.80 -12.42
C GLU A 153 6.34 22.99 -13.63
N ASN A 154 7.26 22.47 -14.45
CA ASN A 154 6.90 21.71 -15.65
C ASN A 154 6.41 20.29 -15.33
N VAL A 155 6.85 19.73 -14.21
CA VAL A 155 6.53 18.35 -13.82
C VAL A 155 5.58 18.26 -12.62
N GLN A 156 5.39 19.37 -11.91
CA GLN A 156 4.61 19.42 -10.67
C GLN A 156 3.21 18.83 -10.81
N GLY A 157 2.46 19.23 -11.83
CA GLY A 157 1.09 18.78 -12.02
C GLY A 157 1.01 17.27 -12.22
N GLN A 158 1.90 16.70 -13.05
CA GLN A 158 1.95 15.24 -13.26
C GLN A 158 2.32 14.49 -11.98
N LEU A 159 3.40 14.94 -11.31
CA LEU A 159 3.87 14.29 -10.08
C LEU A 159 2.80 14.32 -9.00
N VAL A 160 2.11 15.45 -8.84
CA VAL A 160 1.01 15.60 -7.88
C VAL A 160 -0.11 14.62 -8.18
N SER A 161 -0.55 14.53 -9.45
CA SER A 161 -1.63 13.60 -9.82
C SER A 161 -1.27 12.14 -9.52
N GLU A 162 -0.04 11.71 -9.84
CA GLU A 162 0.46 10.36 -9.53
C GLU A 162 0.52 10.10 -8.01
N MET A 163 0.94 11.11 -7.23
CA MET A 163 1.05 10.97 -5.77
C MET A 163 -0.31 10.97 -5.08
N VAL A 164 -1.26 11.73 -5.60
CA VAL A 164 -2.65 11.72 -5.13
C VAL A 164 -3.28 10.36 -5.39
N ASP A 165 -3.10 9.80 -6.59
CA ASP A 165 -3.60 8.45 -6.89
C ASP A 165 -3.02 7.41 -5.93
N GLU A 166 -1.70 7.45 -5.70
CA GLU A 166 -1.01 6.53 -4.81
C GLU A 166 -1.52 6.63 -3.35
N ILE A 167 -1.66 7.84 -2.82
CA ILE A 167 -2.14 8.03 -1.43
C ILE A 167 -3.62 7.66 -1.30
N VAL A 168 -4.45 8.00 -2.27
CA VAL A 168 -5.87 7.64 -2.28
C VAL A 168 -6.03 6.11 -2.29
N ASP A 169 -5.24 5.40 -3.09
CA ASP A 169 -5.24 3.94 -3.10
C ASP A 169 -4.76 3.34 -1.77
N GLN A 170 -3.73 3.92 -1.16
CA GLN A 170 -3.25 3.49 0.17
C GLN A 170 -4.33 3.68 1.25
N ILE A 171 -5.03 4.83 1.25
CA ILE A 171 -6.12 5.13 2.20
C ILE A 171 -7.28 4.17 1.97
N PHE A 172 -7.71 4.00 0.73
CA PHE A 172 -8.80 3.10 0.35
C PHE A 172 -8.51 1.66 0.81
N ASN A 173 -7.30 1.16 0.52
CA ASN A 173 -6.89 -0.17 0.93
C ASN A 173 -6.83 -0.31 2.46
N ALA A 174 -6.36 0.70 3.19
CA ALA A 174 -6.27 0.66 4.63
C ALA A 174 -7.62 0.73 5.35
N THR A 175 -8.66 1.25 4.69
CA THR A 175 -9.98 1.48 5.30
C THR A 175 -11.03 0.45 4.91
N VAL A 176 -11.12 0.06 3.62
CA VAL A 176 -12.23 -0.80 3.14
C VAL A 176 -11.79 -2.06 2.40
N ALA A 177 -10.53 -2.19 2.01
CA ALA A 177 -10.03 -3.33 1.24
C ALA A 177 -9.15 -4.30 2.04
N SER A 178 -8.75 -3.98 3.27
CA SER A 178 -7.79 -4.76 4.08
C SER A 178 -8.41 -5.68 5.12
N TRP A 179 -9.72 -5.95 5.04
CA TRP A 179 -10.45 -6.85 5.96
C TRP A 179 -10.66 -8.25 5.42
#